data_41b3f56c390fe9f675faa8c3fcc29506
#
_entry.id   41b3f56c390fe9f675faa8c3fcc29506
#
_cell.length_a   1.000
_cell.length_b   1.000
_cell.length_c   1.000
_cell.angle_alpha   90.00
_cell.angle_beta   90.00
_cell.angle_gamma   90.00
#
_symmetry.space_group_name_H-M   'P 1'
#
loop_
_entity.id
_entity.type
_entity.pdbx_description
1 polymer ?
#
loop_
_entity_poly.entity_id
_entity_poly.type
_entity_poly.pdbx_seq_one_letter_code
_entity_poly.pdbx_strand_id
1 'polypeptide(L)'
;MRTTAYLLPLAVLFATALPGCYYDNEEELYPNSFCDTVNVTYSGSISKIIESKCATPGCHVAGGTGTGNFTVFSELKEQVDNGRLLPSVRREAEAVPMPPDGALRACEVRQLELWVAAGALDN
;
A
#
# COMPACT_ATOMS: atom_id res chain seq x y z
N MET A 1 42.03 30.10 39.05
CA MET A 1 41.85 30.02 37.57
C MET A 1 42.09 28.61 36.99
N ARG A 2 41.85 27.50 37.72
CA ARG A 2 42.07 26.12 37.23
C ARG A 2 40.78 25.32 37.04
N THR A 3 39.64 25.83 37.41
CA THR A 3 38.33 25.12 37.35
C THR A 3 37.62 25.23 35.99
N THR A 4 37.93 26.24 35.18
CA THR A 4 37.31 26.48 33.87
C THR A 4 37.79 25.47 32.78
N ALA A 5 38.99 24.91 32.95
CA ALA A 5 39.59 24.00 31.96
C ALA A 5 38.91 22.63 31.88
N TYR A 6 38.20 22.18 32.92
CA TYR A 6 37.54 20.89 32.97
C TYR A 6 36.07 20.95 32.55
N LEU A 7 35.45 22.12 32.54
CA LEU A 7 34.03 22.28 32.15
C LEU A 7 33.84 22.16 30.63
N LEU A 8 34.82 22.59 29.83
CA LEU A 8 34.76 22.50 28.38
C LEU A 8 34.75 21.04 27.83
N PRO A 9 35.67 20.14 28.28
CA PRO A 9 35.64 18.76 27.82
C PRO A 9 34.40 17.99 28.32
N LEU A 10 33.86 18.32 29.49
CA LEU A 10 32.65 17.71 30.02
C LEU A 10 31.40 18.11 29.20
N ALA A 11 31.30 19.35 28.77
CA ALA A 11 30.22 19.85 27.92
C ALA A 11 30.24 19.24 26.52
N VAL A 12 31.44 19.01 25.94
CA VAL A 12 31.61 18.36 24.65
C VAL A 12 31.21 16.88 24.73
N LEU A 13 31.57 16.19 25.83
CA LEU A 13 31.20 14.79 26.03
C LEU A 13 29.68 14.61 26.18
N PHE A 14 28.98 15.54 26.78
CA PHE A 14 27.51 15.51 26.95
C PHE A 14 26.77 15.79 25.64
N ALA A 15 27.32 16.60 24.75
CA ALA A 15 26.74 16.92 23.46
C ALA A 15 26.78 15.72 22.46
N THR A 16 27.73 14.80 22.64
CA THR A 16 27.85 13.60 21.77
C THR A 16 26.98 12.43 22.23
N ALA A 17 26.36 12.50 23.43
CA ALA A 17 25.54 11.45 24.01
C ALA A 17 24.04 11.62 23.74
N LEU A 18 23.62 12.60 22.93
CA LEU A 18 22.21 12.74 22.55
C LEU A 18 21.88 11.61 21.55
N PRO A 19 21.00 10.65 21.92
CA PRO A 19 20.50 9.71 20.96
C PRO A 19 19.71 10.51 19.91
N GLY A 20 20.20 10.51 18.69
CA GLY A 20 19.42 10.99 17.56
C GLY A 20 18.15 10.17 17.49
N CYS A 21 16.98 10.82 17.55
CA CYS A 21 15.74 10.13 17.20
C CYS A 21 15.82 9.79 15.72
N TYR A 22 16.25 8.56 15.43
CA TYR A 22 16.11 7.99 14.10
C TYR A 22 14.63 7.60 13.96
N TYR A 23 13.91 8.37 13.15
CA TYR A 23 12.54 8.05 12.79
C TYR A 23 12.58 6.97 11.73
N ASP A 24 12.50 5.74 12.17
CA ASP A 24 12.44 4.57 11.30
C ASP A 24 10.99 4.35 10.90
N ASN A 25 10.67 4.59 9.64
CA ASN A 25 9.38 4.22 9.09
C ASN A 25 9.46 2.75 8.64
N GLU A 26 9.06 1.84 9.50
CA GLU A 26 9.08 0.40 9.22
C GLU A 26 8.31 0.04 7.94
N GLU A 27 7.23 0.77 7.61
CA GLU A 27 6.47 0.55 6.38
C GLU A 27 7.29 0.90 5.12
N GLU A 28 8.17 1.90 5.20
CA GLU A 28 9.02 2.31 4.09
C GLU A 28 10.25 1.40 3.93
N LEU A 29 10.85 0.98 5.05
CA LEU A 29 12.02 0.10 5.05
C LEU A 29 11.68 -1.37 4.80
N TYR A 30 10.53 -1.80 5.29
CA TYR A 30 10.08 -3.19 5.16
C TYR A 30 8.65 -3.26 4.62
N PRO A 31 8.41 -2.86 3.37
CA PRO A 31 7.06 -2.73 2.80
C PRO A 31 6.26 -4.05 2.79
N ASN A 32 6.92 -5.18 3.01
CA ASN A 32 6.29 -6.50 3.02
C ASN A 32 6.33 -7.21 4.38
N SER A 33 6.88 -6.62 5.44
CA SER A 33 7.03 -7.30 6.74
C SER A 33 5.70 -7.58 7.43
N PHE A 34 4.66 -6.80 7.12
CA PHE A 34 3.30 -6.98 7.66
C PHE A 34 2.30 -7.39 6.58
N CYS A 35 2.77 -7.82 5.41
CA CYS A 35 1.92 -8.21 4.31
C CYS A 35 1.47 -9.65 4.48
N ASP A 36 0.18 -9.86 4.82
CA ASP A 36 -0.38 -11.22 4.78
C ASP A 36 -0.51 -11.68 3.32
N THR A 37 0.34 -12.62 2.95
CA THR A 37 0.36 -13.26 1.63
C THR A 37 -0.04 -14.74 1.69
N VAL A 38 -0.43 -15.23 2.86
CA VAL A 38 -0.77 -16.64 3.09
C VAL A 38 -2.28 -16.87 3.00
N ASN A 39 -3.07 -15.97 3.61
CA ASN A 39 -4.52 -16.10 3.70
C ASN A 39 -5.23 -14.97 2.93
N VAL A 40 -4.92 -14.82 1.65
CA VAL A 40 -5.52 -13.79 0.82
C VAL A 40 -6.88 -14.25 0.32
N THR A 41 -7.96 -13.67 0.88
CA THR A 41 -9.34 -13.94 0.48
C THR A 41 -10.01 -12.63 0.02
N TYR A 42 -11.11 -12.77 -0.73
CA TYR A 42 -11.88 -11.59 -1.14
C TYR A 42 -12.39 -10.81 0.09
N SER A 43 -13.11 -11.47 0.99
CA SER A 43 -13.69 -10.82 2.18
C SER A 43 -12.64 -10.34 3.19
N GLY A 44 -11.51 -11.04 3.31
CA GLY A 44 -10.47 -10.72 4.31
C GLY A 44 -9.58 -9.56 3.90
N SER A 45 -9.15 -9.54 2.65
CA SER A 45 -8.11 -8.63 2.16
C SER A 45 -8.56 -7.78 0.97
N ILE A 46 -9.10 -8.42 -0.08
CA ILE A 46 -9.31 -7.76 -1.38
C ILE A 46 -10.42 -6.72 -1.31
N SER A 47 -11.56 -7.04 -0.67
CA SER A 47 -12.69 -6.09 -0.54
C SER A 47 -12.24 -4.77 0.08
N LYS A 48 -11.37 -4.81 1.09
CA LYS A 48 -10.85 -3.62 1.77
C LYS A 48 -9.99 -2.75 0.85
N ILE A 49 -9.17 -3.38 0.01
CA ILE A 49 -8.37 -2.67 -1.00
C ILE A 49 -9.31 -2.04 -2.03
N ILE A 50 -10.26 -2.80 -2.55
CA ILE A 50 -11.22 -2.32 -3.54
C ILE A 50 -12.05 -1.15 -3.00
N GLU A 51 -12.63 -1.28 -1.81
CA GLU A 51 -13.44 -0.24 -1.18
C GLU A 51 -12.66 1.04 -0.92
N SER A 52 -11.43 0.93 -0.44
CA SER A 52 -10.63 2.09 -0.04
C SER A 52 -9.87 2.75 -1.19
N LYS A 53 -9.59 2.04 -2.28
CA LYS A 53 -8.72 2.50 -3.37
C LYS A 53 -9.41 2.60 -4.74
N CYS A 54 -10.46 1.81 -4.95
CA CYS A 54 -11.09 1.69 -6.27
C CYS A 54 -12.55 2.13 -6.24
N ALA A 55 -13.36 1.62 -5.33
CA ALA A 55 -14.78 1.93 -5.18
C ALA A 55 -15.01 3.19 -4.33
N THR A 56 -14.19 4.20 -4.54
CA THR A 56 -14.33 5.50 -3.88
C THR A 56 -15.37 6.38 -4.57
N PRO A 57 -15.96 7.38 -3.90
CA PRO A 57 -16.97 8.26 -4.49
C PRO A 57 -16.51 8.85 -5.83
N GLY A 58 -17.34 8.68 -6.85
CA GLY A 58 -17.06 9.17 -8.21
C GLY A 58 -16.17 8.26 -9.07
N CYS A 59 -15.61 7.19 -8.52
CA CYS A 59 -14.77 6.24 -9.24
C CYS A 59 -15.55 4.96 -9.62
N HIS A 60 -15.16 3.79 -9.16
CA HIS A 60 -15.80 2.50 -9.48
C HIS A 60 -16.97 2.17 -8.52
N VAL A 61 -17.95 3.05 -8.48
CA VAL A 61 -19.23 2.92 -7.76
C VAL A 61 -20.39 3.14 -8.69
N ALA A 62 -21.61 2.83 -8.25
CA ALA A 62 -22.82 3.13 -9.02
C ALA A 62 -22.89 4.61 -9.40
N GLY A 63 -22.95 4.92 -10.71
CA GLY A 63 -22.95 6.29 -11.22
C GLY A 63 -21.59 7.00 -11.21
N GLY A 64 -20.52 6.29 -10.85
CA GLY A 64 -19.15 6.79 -10.98
C GLY A 64 -18.65 6.82 -12.44
N THR A 65 -17.49 7.42 -12.66
CA THR A 65 -16.88 7.56 -14.00
C THR A 65 -16.04 6.35 -14.41
N GLY A 66 -15.66 5.50 -13.45
CA GLY A 66 -14.88 4.29 -13.67
C GLY A 66 -15.71 3.20 -14.37
N THR A 67 -15.03 2.37 -15.16
CA THR A 67 -15.68 1.22 -15.80
C THR A 67 -15.98 0.15 -14.77
N GLY A 68 -17.27 -0.16 -14.56
CA GLY A 68 -17.76 -1.13 -13.60
C GLY A 68 -17.92 -0.57 -12.19
N ASN A 69 -18.92 -1.11 -11.50
CA ASN A 69 -19.18 -0.84 -10.09
C ASN A 69 -18.54 -1.94 -9.22
N PHE A 70 -17.40 -1.64 -8.61
CA PHE A 70 -16.61 -2.64 -7.84
C PHE A 70 -17.17 -2.91 -6.44
N THR A 71 -18.27 -2.26 -6.06
CA THR A 71 -19.06 -2.70 -4.90
C THR A 71 -19.86 -3.97 -5.20
N VAL A 72 -19.94 -4.35 -6.48
CA VAL A 72 -20.57 -5.58 -6.97
C VAL A 72 -19.46 -6.53 -7.43
N PHE A 73 -19.32 -7.66 -6.74
CA PHE A 73 -18.24 -8.62 -7.00
C PHE A 73 -18.16 -9.06 -8.47
N SER A 74 -19.30 -9.36 -9.13
CA SER A 74 -19.32 -9.81 -10.52
C SER A 74 -18.75 -8.76 -11.49
N GLU A 75 -18.93 -7.47 -11.24
CA GLU A 75 -18.40 -6.41 -12.09
C GLU A 75 -16.88 -6.22 -11.88
N LEU A 76 -16.39 -6.40 -10.66
CA LEU A 76 -14.94 -6.49 -10.39
C LEU A 76 -14.35 -7.73 -11.07
N LYS A 77 -15.00 -8.88 -10.93
CA LYS A 77 -14.56 -10.14 -11.53
C LYS A 77 -14.44 -10.05 -13.05
N GLU A 78 -15.34 -9.32 -13.70
CA GLU A 78 -15.26 -9.05 -15.13
C GLU A 78 -13.94 -8.34 -15.52
N GLN A 79 -13.46 -7.40 -14.72
CA GLN A 79 -12.18 -6.71 -15.00
C GLN A 79 -10.97 -7.64 -14.78
N VAL A 80 -11.09 -8.62 -13.88
CA VAL A 80 -10.09 -9.67 -13.72
C VAL A 80 -10.07 -10.57 -14.94
N ASP A 81 -11.24 -11.06 -15.35
CA ASP A 81 -11.38 -12.03 -16.45
C ASP A 81 -10.99 -11.42 -17.81
N ASN A 82 -11.23 -10.13 -17.99
CA ASN A 82 -10.76 -9.36 -19.15
C ASN A 82 -9.26 -9.02 -19.10
N GLY A 83 -8.56 -9.41 -18.04
CA GLY A 83 -7.12 -9.15 -17.87
C GLY A 83 -6.76 -7.68 -17.66
N ARG A 84 -7.69 -6.83 -17.25
CA ARG A 84 -7.47 -5.38 -17.12
C ARG A 84 -7.01 -4.97 -15.72
N LEU A 85 -7.42 -5.69 -14.68
CA LEU A 85 -7.15 -5.31 -13.30
C LEU A 85 -5.66 -5.21 -13.02
N LEU A 86 -4.90 -6.29 -13.20
CA LEU A 86 -3.48 -6.34 -12.81
C LEU A 86 -2.60 -5.36 -13.59
N PRO A 87 -2.69 -5.25 -14.95
CA PRO A 87 -1.91 -4.26 -15.68
C PRO A 87 -2.16 -2.83 -15.21
N SER A 88 -3.42 -2.49 -14.89
CA SER A 88 -3.79 -1.15 -14.41
C SER A 88 -3.18 -0.84 -13.04
N VAL A 89 -3.27 -1.75 -12.08
CA VAL A 89 -2.73 -1.53 -10.72
C VAL A 89 -1.20 -1.60 -10.68
N ARG A 90 -0.59 -2.35 -11.59
CA ARG A 90 0.87 -2.39 -11.81
C ARG A 90 1.39 -1.20 -12.60
N ARG A 91 0.50 -0.40 -13.17
CA ARG A 91 0.83 0.77 -14.01
C ARG A 91 1.68 0.38 -15.22
N GLU A 92 1.34 -0.73 -15.88
CA GLU A 92 2.00 -1.19 -17.09
C GLU A 92 1.75 -0.21 -18.26
N ALA A 93 2.72 -0.07 -19.17
CA ALA A 93 2.74 1.00 -20.18
C ALA A 93 1.51 1.03 -21.11
N GLU A 94 0.90 -0.12 -21.38
CA GLU A 94 -0.28 -0.26 -22.27
C GLU A 94 -1.61 -0.11 -21.51
N ALA A 95 -1.58 -0.02 -20.19
CA ALA A 95 -2.77 0.02 -19.34
C ALA A 95 -3.05 1.43 -18.83
N VAL A 96 -4.33 1.73 -18.58
CA VAL A 96 -4.71 2.93 -17.84
C VAL A 96 -4.32 2.75 -16.38
N PRO A 97 -3.41 3.58 -15.83
CA PRO A 97 -2.93 3.40 -14.47
C PRO A 97 -4.04 3.67 -13.44
N MET A 98 -4.25 2.73 -12.52
CA MET A 98 -5.26 2.83 -11.46
C MET A 98 -4.65 2.50 -10.08
N PRO A 99 -5.04 3.22 -9.04
CA PRO A 99 -5.80 4.47 -9.02
C PRO A 99 -5.05 5.62 -9.72
N PRO A 100 -5.76 6.62 -10.29
CA PRO A 100 -5.10 7.73 -11.00
C PRO A 100 -4.27 8.62 -10.07
N ASP A 101 -4.69 8.76 -8.82
CA ASP A 101 -4.09 9.67 -7.83
C ASP A 101 -2.80 9.13 -7.19
N GLY A 102 -2.46 7.86 -7.43
CA GLY A 102 -1.24 7.26 -6.88
C GLY A 102 -1.19 5.75 -7.03
N ALA A 103 0.00 5.18 -6.90
CA ALA A 103 0.17 3.74 -6.93
C ALA A 103 -0.36 3.09 -5.65
N LEU A 104 -0.86 1.86 -5.78
CA LEU A 104 -1.09 0.99 -4.62
C LEU A 104 0.22 0.66 -3.93
N ARG A 105 0.16 0.35 -2.65
CA ARG A 105 1.33 -0.17 -1.92
C ARG A 105 1.73 -1.54 -2.49
N ALA A 106 3.00 -1.86 -2.41
CA ALA A 106 3.52 -3.14 -2.92
C ALA A 106 2.77 -4.36 -2.37
N CYS A 107 2.39 -4.32 -1.08
CA CYS A 107 1.58 -5.36 -0.45
C CYS A 107 0.18 -5.49 -1.07
N GLU A 108 -0.49 -4.37 -1.32
CA GLU A 108 -1.84 -4.36 -1.93
C GLU A 108 -1.81 -4.96 -3.34
N VAL A 109 -0.81 -4.58 -4.13
CA VAL A 109 -0.60 -5.18 -5.46
C VAL A 109 -0.34 -6.69 -5.34
N ARG A 110 0.54 -7.09 -4.41
CA ARG A 110 0.86 -8.51 -4.20
C ARG A 110 -0.35 -9.33 -3.76
N GLN A 111 -1.20 -8.79 -2.89
CA GLN A 111 -2.44 -9.46 -2.49
C GLN A 111 -3.41 -9.61 -3.66
N LEU A 112 -3.59 -8.59 -4.49
CA LEU A 112 -4.39 -8.69 -5.72
C LEU A 112 -3.85 -9.75 -6.68
N GLU A 113 -2.54 -9.82 -6.87
CA GLU A 113 -1.90 -10.84 -7.71
C GLU A 113 -2.18 -12.26 -7.21
N LEU A 114 -2.01 -12.49 -5.91
CA LEU A 114 -2.24 -13.79 -5.30
C LEU A 114 -3.71 -14.21 -5.41
N TRP A 115 -4.64 -13.29 -5.17
CA TRP A 115 -6.06 -13.55 -5.30
C TRP A 115 -6.46 -13.87 -6.74
N VAL A 116 -5.96 -13.12 -7.73
CA VAL A 116 -6.20 -13.38 -9.14
C VAL A 116 -5.61 -14.73 -9.55
N ALA A 117 -4.38 -15.05 -9.10
CA ALA A 117 -3.74 -16.34 -9.38
C ALA A 117 -4.50 -17.52 -8.76
N ALA A 118 -5.19 -17.31 -7.64
CA ALA A 118 -6.06 -18.30 -7.00
C ALA A 118 -7.45 -18.44 -7.68
N GLY A 119 -7.71 -17.70 -8.77
CA GLY A 119 -8.95 -17.75 -9.53
C GLY A 119 -9.94 -16.63 -9.21
N ALA A 120 -9.52 -15.63 -8.44
CA ALA A 120 -10.35 -14.49 -8.04
C ALA A 120 -11.70 -14.92 -7.47
N LEU A 121 -11.67 -15.77 -6.45
CA LEU A 121 -12.85 -16.34 -5.80
C LEU A 121 -13.55 -15.32 -4.90
N ASP A 122 -14.86 -15.44 -4.77
CA ASP A 122 -15.69 -14.71 -3.80
C ASP A 122 -15.74 -15.52 -2.48
N ASN A 123 -14.70 -15.37 -1.64
CA ASN A 123 -14.47 -16.21 -0.46
C ASN A 123 -14.16 -15.39 0.82
#